data_5f3c63127c17b2c50aba2fec2a63a6f3
#
_entry.id   5f3c63127c17b2c50aba2fec2a63a6f3
#
_cell.length_a   1.000
_cell.length_b   1.000
_cell.length_c   1.000
_cell.angle_alpha   90.00
_cell.angle_beta   90.00
_cell.angle_gamma   90.00
#
_symmetry.space_group_name_H-M   'P 1'
#
loop_
_entity.id
_entity.type
_entity.pdbx_description
1 polymer ?
#
loop_
_entity_poly.entity_id
_entity_poly.type
_entity_poly.pdbx_seq_one_letter_code
_entity_poly.pdbx_strand_id
1 'polypeptide(L)'
;MANILVIGTGTIGEPLIGLLADFKKKLKLSEVMFHKRTPLSDEISKVKSLVKRGAKLVVNQDKFKDFENLGHKPQYNFDKAYKKADVVIDCTPAGNQHKEKHYAKTLSKKKKIFIAQGSEKGFGIPYAYGINDTALREASSQFVQVVSCNTHNISCLLRTVTPDHLDLLAADFVCIRRANDISQDCSFLPSPSVGK
;
A
#
# COMPACT_ATOMS: atom_id res chain seq x y z
N MET A 1 -13.78 4.86 14.85
CA MET A 1 -13.74 4.51 13.40
C MET A 1 -12.59 5.24 12.75
N ALA A 2 -11.77 4.57 11.94
CA ALA A 2 -10.57 5.13 11.35
C ALA A 2 -10.80 5.64 9.92
N ASN A 3 -10.13 6.73 9.56
CA ASN A 3 -10.02 7.23 8.19
C ASN A 3 -8.73 6.69 7.57
N ILE A 4 -8.83 6.07 6.41
CA ILE A 4 -7.68 5.51 5.69
C ILE A 4 -7.40 6.34 4.45
N LEU A 5 -6.13 6.65 4.22
CA LEU A 5 -5.64 7.21 2.97
C LEU A 5 -4.68 6.21 2.32
N VAL A 6 -5.01 5.74 1.13
CA VAL A 6 -4.11 4.92 0.31
C VAL A 6 -3.44 5.81 -0.73
N ILE A 7 -2.11 5.75 -0.81
CA ILE A 7 -1.31 6.49 -1.78
C ILE A 7 -0.82 5.51 -2.85
N GLY A 8 -1.15 5.80 -4.11
CA GLY A 8 -0.85 4.95 -5.26
C GLY A 8 -2.02 4.03 -5.64
N THR A 9 -2.28 3.97 -6.95
CA THR A 9 -3.36 3.18 -7.58
C THR A 9 -2.80 2.16 -8.58
N GLY A 10 -1.60 1.67 -8.31
CA GLY A 10 -0.97 0.61 -9.11
C GLY A 10 -1.50 -0.77 -8.77
N THR A 11 -0.75 -1.81 -9.17
CA THR A 11 -1.12 -3.23 -9.04
C THR A 11 -1.54 -3.65 -7.62
N ILE A 12 -0.97 -3.04 -6.60
CA ILE A 12 -1.32 -3.33 -5.20
C ILE A 12 -2.38 -2.35 -4.68
N GLY A 13 -2.22 -1.04 -4.97
CA GLY A 13 -3.07 -0.02 -4.39
C GLY A 13 -4.53 -0.12 -4.86
N GLU A 14 -4.76 -0.35 -6.16
CA GLU A 14 -6.12 -0.44 -6.70
C GLU A 14 -6.97 -1.54 -6.03
N PRO A 15 -6.54 -2.82 -6.01
CA PRO A 15 -7.33 -3.86 -5.36
C PRO A 15 -7.47 -3.63 -3.86
N LEU A 16 -6.45 -3.10 -3.18
CA LEU A 16 -6.52 -2.77 -1.76
C LEU A 16 -7.59 -1.71 -1.48
N ILE A 17 -7.62 -0.62 -2.25
CA ILE A 17 -8.64 0.45 -2.12
C ILE A 17 -10.04 -0.15 -2.29
N GLY A 18 -10.20 -0.99 -3.30
CA GLY A 18 -11.46 -1.68 -3.55
C GLY A 18 -11.90 -2.55 -2.37
N LEU A 19 -11.02 -3.40 -1.85
CA LEU A 19 -11.32 -4.25 -0.68
C LEU A 19 -11.65 -3.41 0.56
N LEU A 20 -10.88 -2.35 0.84
CA LEU A 20 -11.16 -1.46 1.96
C LEU A 20 -12.53 -0.79 1.85
N ALA A 21 -12.92 -0.39 0.63
CA ALA A 21 -14.23 0.21 0.38
C ALA A 21 -15.37 -0.79 0.57
N ASP A 22 -15.26 -2.00 0.03
CA ASP A 22 -16.29 -3.05 0.14
C ASP A 22 -16.46 -3.53 1.57
N PHE A 23 -15.37 -3.71 2.28
CA PHE A 23 -15.37 -4.19 3.67
C PHE A 23 -15.39 -3.06 4.71
N LYS A 24 -15.65 -1.83 4.29
CA LYS A 24 -15.63 -0.64 5.14
C LYS A 24 -16.41 -0.81 6.45
N LYS A 25 -17.62 -1.37 6.38
CA LYS A 25 -18.47 -1.60 7.56
C LYS A 25 -17.86 -2.67 8.48
N LYS A 26 -17.43 -3.80 7.92
CA LYS A 26 -16.83 -4.91 8.67
C LYS A 26 -15.53 -4.49 9.38
N LEU A 27 -14.73 -3.66 8.72
CA LEU A 27 -13.48 -3.11 9.25
C LEU A 27 -13.68 -1.87 10.15
N LYS A 28 -14.93 -1.45 10.37
CA LYS A 28 -15.28 -0.26 11.17
C LYS A 28 -14.54 1.00 10.72
N LEU A 29 -14.42 1.21 9.40
CA LEU A 29 -13.78 2.37 8.83
C LEU A 29 -14.79 3.52 8.68
N SER A 30 -14.33 4.75 8.92
CA SER A 30 -15.11 5.96 8.68
C SER A 30 -15.09 6.35 7.21
N GLU A 31 -13.91 6.50 6.65
CA GLU A 31 -13.70 6.80 5.24
C GLU A 31 -12.52 6.03 4.66
N VAL A 32 -12.63 5.70 3.37
CA VAL A 32 -11.54 5.19 2.55
C VAL A 32 -11.27 6.24 1.47
N MET A 33 -10.08 6.82 1.52
CA MET A 33 -9.59 7.84 0.61
C MET A 33 -8.44 7.26 -0.22
N PHE A 34 -8.33 7.64 -1.48
CA PHE A 34 -7.20 7.21 -2.32
C PHE A 34 -6.63 8.38 -3.12
N HIS A 35 -5.30 8.49 -3.08
CA HIS A 35 -4.59 9.53 -3.80
C HIS A 35 -4.18 9.04 -5.19
N LYS A 36 -4.63 9.77 -6.21
CA LYS A 36 -4.22 9.61 -7.60
C LYS A 36 -3.46 10.85 -8.06
N ARG A 37 -2.20 10.65 -8.46
CA ARG A 37 -1.31 11.76 -8.83
C ARG A 37 -1.57 12.27 -10.25
N THR A 38 -1.73 11.36 -11.20
CA THR A 38 -1.76 11.70 -12.63
C THR A 38 -3.16 11.47 -13.20
N PRO A 39 -3.76 12.47 -13.88
CA PRO A 39 -5.03 12.31 -14.58
C PRO A 39 -4.78 11.63 -15.93
N LEU A 40 -4.99 10.32 -16.00
CA LEU A 40 -4.81 9.52 -17.22
C LEU A 40 -6.17 9.10 -17.78
N SER A 41 -6.35 9.29 -19.08
CA SER A 41 -7.60 8.96 -19.77
C SER A 41 -7.88 7.46 -19.83
N ASP A 42 -6.88 6.64 -19.93
CA ASP A 42 -6.96 5.17 -19.92
C ASP A 42 -7.32 4.58 -18.54
N GLU A 43 -7.17 5.35 -17.48
CA GLU A 43 -7.51 4.95 -16.12
C GLU A 43 -8.85 5.50 -15.61
N ILE A 44 -9.66 6.13 -16.48
CA ILE A 44 -11.00 6.69 -16.12
C ILE A 44 -11.90 5.61 -15.51
N SER A 45 -11.96 4.44 -16.11
CA SER A 45 -12.81 3.32 -15.65
C SER A 45 -12.40 2.82 -14.28
N LYS A 46 -11.09 2.75 -14.02
CA LYS A 46 -10.51 2.39 -12.72
C LYS A 46 -10.96 3.36 -11.63
N VAL A 47 -10.78 4.67 -11.84
CA VAL A 47 -11.18 5.70 -10.88
C VAL A 47 -12.69 5.66 -10.62
N LYS A 48 -13.49 5.56 -11.69
CA LYS A 48 -14.98 5.44 -11.57
C LYS A 48 -15.38 4.22 -10.75
N SER A 49 -14.76 3.08 -10.98
CA SER A 49 -15.02 1.84 -10.23
C SER A 49 -14.76 2.01 -8.73
N LEU A 50 -13.61 2.57 -8.36
CA LEU A 50 -13.26 2.81 -6.96
C LEU A 50 -14.22 3.80 -6.28
N VAL A 51 -14.59 4.88 -6.97
CA VAL A 51 -15.54 5.86 -6.44
C VAL A 51 -16.94 5.24 -6.29
N LYS A 52 -17.40 4.43 -7.26
CA LYS A 52 -18.68 3.70 -7.19
C LYS A 52 -18.74 2.76 -5.97
N ARG A 53 -17.61 2.15 -5.59
CA ARG A 53 -17.50 1.32 -4.39
C ARG A 53 -17.47 2.13 -3.08
N GLY A 54 -17.46 3.45 -3.16
CA GLY A 54 -17.53 4.36 -2.01
C GLY A 54 -16.20 4.93 -1.54
N ALA A 55 -15.10 4.67 -2.26
CA ALA A 55 -13.83 5.32 -1.99
C ALA A 55 -13.85 6.79 -2.44
N LYS A 56 -13.12 7.65 -1.75
CA LYS A 56 -13.05 9.10 -1.99
C LYS A 56 -11.79 9.45 -2.77
N LEU A 57 -11.97 10.05 -3.95
CA LEU A 57 -10.83 10.49 -4.77
C LEU A 57 -10.14 11.70 -4.13
N VAL A 58 -8.83 11.58 -4.00
CA VAL A 58 -7.93 12.62 -3.51
C VAL A 58 -6.92 12.95 -4.60
N VAL A 59 -6.73 14.24 -4.88
CA VAL A 59 -5.77 14.71 -5.88
C VAL A 59 -4.97 15.90 -5.34
N ASN A 60 -3.87 16.24 -5.99
CA ASN A 60 -3.17 17.47 -5.67
C ASN A 60 -4.01 18.68 -6.11
N GLN A 61 -3.87 19.79 -5.40
CA GLN A 61 -4.70 20.99 -5.63
C GLN A 61 -4.60 21.52 -7.07
N ASP A 62 -3.42 21.47 -7.66
CA ASP A 62 -3.12 21.87 -9.04
C ASP A 62 -3.75 20.96 -10.10
N LYS A 63 -4.21 19.76 -9.71
CA LYS A 63 -4.76 18.73 -10.60
C LYS A 63 -6.29 18.64 -10.60
N PHE A 64 -6.98 19.43 -9.79
CA PHE A 64 -8.44 19.36 -9.68
C PHE A 64 -9.14 19.50 -11.03
N LYS A 65 -8.82 20.56 -11.78
CA LYS A 65 -9.43 20.82 -13.10
C LYS A 65 -9.14 19.69 -14.10
N ASP A 66 -7.93 19.13 -14.08
CA ASP A 66 -7.57 18.05 -14.99
C ASP A 66 -8.45 16.81 -14.74
N PHE A 67 -8.69 16.47 -13.48
CA PHE A 67 -9.58 15.36 -13.12
C PHE A 67 -11.05 15.66 -13.40
N GLU A 68 -11.50 16.88 -13.17
CA GLU A 68 -12.88 17.31 -13.52
C GLU A 68 -13.14 17.23 -15.03
N ASN A 69 -12.16 17.61 -15.86
CA ASN A 69 -12.23 17.47 -17.32
C ASN A 69 -12.35 16.01 -17.79
N LEU A 70 -11.82 15.06 -17.00
CA LEU A 70 -11.98 13.62 -17.23
C LEU A 70 -13.29 13.05 -16.65
N GLY A 71 -14.17 13.91 -16.14
CA GLY A 71 -15.46 13.51 -15.54
C GLY A 71 -15.34 12.94 -14.13
N HIS A 72 -14.25 13.25 -13.40
CA HIS A 72 -14.07 12.88 -12.02
C HIS A 72 -14.11 14.10 -11.12
N LYS A 73 -14.96 14.08 -10.09
CA LYS A 73 -15.00 15.14 -9.08
C LYS A 73 -14.20 14.73 -7.86
N PRO A 74 -12.99 15.27 -7.63
CA PRO A 74 -12.22 14.99 -6.44
C PRO A 74 -12.97 15.47 -5.18
N GLN A 75 -12.93 14.67 -4.10
CA GLN A 75 -13.60 15.03 -2.84
C GLN A 75 -12.63 15.76 -1.89
N TYR A 76 -11.35 15.52 -2.02
CA TYR A 76 -10.33 16.13 -1.17
C TYR A 76 -9.09 16.51 -1.97
N ASN A 77 -8.43 17.60 -1.55
CA ASN A 77 -7.03 17.76 -1.89
C ASN A 77 -6.15 16.91 -0.96
N PHE A 78 -4.90 16.69 -1.37
CA PHE A 78 -3.97 15.83 -0.64
C PHE A 78 -3.79 16.26 0.81
N ASP A 79 -3.57 17.55 1.06
CA ASP A 79 -3.30 18.07 2.41
C ASP A 79 -4.47 17.84 3.37
N LYS A 80 -5.70 18.08 2.91
CA LYS A 80 -6.92 17.83 3.69
C LYS A 80 -7.09 16.35 4.00
N ALA A 81 -6.93 15.48 3.00
CA ALA A 81 -7.03 14.04 3.17
C ALA A 81 -5.93 13.52 4.10
N TYR A 82 -4.69 13.97 3.92
CA TYR A 82 -3.56 13.58 4.75
C TYR A 82 -3.74 13.99 6.22
N LYS A 83 -4.23 15.22 6.47
CA LYS A 83 -4.56 15.67 7.84
C LYS A 83 -5.67 14.85 8.47
N LYS A 84 -6.68 14.47 7.69
CA LYS A 84 -7.85 13.70 8.14
C LYS A 84 -7.53 12.23 8.43
N ALA A 85 -6.61 11.63 7.68
CA ALA A 85 -6.28 10.22 7.78
C ALA A 85 -5.70 9.85 9.16
N ASP A 86 -6.17 8.74 9.71
CA ASP A 86 -5.61 8.09 10.89
C ASP A 86 -4.58 7.03 10.49
N VAL A 87 -4.76 6.41 9.32
CA VAL A 87 -3.85 5.44 8.72
C VAL A 87 -3.52 5.87 7.30
N VAL A 88 -2.24 5.89 6.97
CA VAL A 88 -1.74 6.13 5.61
C VAL A 88 -1.09 4.85 5.12
N ILE A 89 -1.56 4.33 3.98
CA ILE A 89 -1.00 3.14 3.34
C ILE A 89 -0.32 3.59 2.05
N ASP A 90 0.99 3.49 2.00
CA ASP A 90 1.79 3.85 0.83
C ASP A 90 2.04 2.60 -0.04
N CYS A 91 1.38 2.57 -1.20
CA CYS A 91 1.50 1.51 -2.20
C CYS A 91 2.40 1.93 -3.37
N THR A 92 3.19 2.98 -3.21
CA THR A 92 4.16 3.42 -4.22
C THR A 92 5.52 2.73 -4.01
N PRO A 93 6.38 2.72 -5.03
CA PRO A 93 7.75 2.24 -4.88
C PRO A 93 8.69 3.25 -4.20
N ALA A 94 8.14 4.29 -3.57
CA ALA A 94 8.88 5.39 -2.95
C ALA A 94 8.53 5.62 -1.47
N GLY A 95 7.99 4.60 -0.80
CA GLY A 95 7.54 4.68 0.59
C GLY A 95 8.62 5.18 1.55
N ASN A 96 9.86 4.67 1.44
CA ASN A 96 10.99 5.12 2.26
C ASN A 96 11.32 6.60 2.01
N GLN A 97 11.30 7.05 0.75
CA GLN A 97 11.54 8.46 0.44
C GLN A 97 10.42 9.36 1.00
N HIS A 98 9.17 8.91 0.92
CA HIS A 98 8.03 9.62 1.50
C HIS A 98 8.12 9.65 3.04
N LYS A 99 8.60 8.58 3.67
CA LYS A 99 8.85 8.53 5.12
C LYS A 99 9.83 9.63 5.53
N GLU A 100 10.97 9.71 4.89
CA GLU A 100 12.01 10.69 5.21
C GLU A 100 11.54 12.13 4.95
N LYS A 101 10.91 12.37 3.80
CA LYS A 101 10.52 13.72 3.38
C LYS A 101 9.30 14.25 4.15
N HIS A 102 8.33 13.38 4.45
CA HIS A 102 7.00 13.81 4.89
C HIS A 102 6.52 13.12 6.18
N TYR A 103 6.55 11.77 6.25
CA TYR A 103 5.85 11.06 7.31
C TYR A 103 6.53 11.23 8.67
N ALA A 104 7.85 11.12 8.73
CA ALA A 104 8.61 11.27 9.97
C ALA A 104 8.43 12.65 10.61
N LYS A 105 8.21 13.69 9.81
CA LYS A 105 7.99 15.07 10.29
C LYS A 105 6.60 15.29 10.89
N THR A 106 5.67 14.40 10.64
CA THR A 106 4.27 14.51 11.12
C THR A 106 3.98 13.74 12.41
N LEU A 107 4.96 13.04 12.95
CA LEU A 107 4.81 12.17 14.13
C LEU A 107 4.44 12.90 15.42
N SER A 108 4.64 14.20 15.50
CA SER A 108 4.62 14.93 16.77
C SER A 108 3.24 15.30 17.31
N LYS A 109 2.14 15.20 16.54
CA LYS A 109 0.84 15.80 16.94
C LYS A 109 -0.38 14.88 16.90
N LYS A 110 -0.37 13.77 16.17
CA LYS A 110 -1.49 12.83 16.08
C LYS A 110 -0.94 11.41 15.94
N LYS A 111 -1.49 10.49 16.72
CA LYS A 111 -1.09 9.07 16.64
C LYS A 111 -1.54 8.46 15.30
N LYS A 112 -0.81 8.79 14.24
CA LYS A 112 -1.04 8.36 12.87
C LYS A 112 -0.18 7.13 12.57
N ILE A 113 -0.74 6.13 11.91
CA ILE A 113 -0.03 4.91 11.51
C ILE A 113 0.31 4.99 10.02
N PHE A 114 1.51 4.60 9.68
CA PHE A 114 2.02 4.53 8.32
C PHE A 114 2.35 3.10 7.96
N ILE A 115 1.84 2.64 6.83
CA ILE A 115 2.06 1.29 6.33
C ILE A 115 2.64 1.41 4.93
N ALA A 116 3.79 0.77 4.68
CA ALA A 116 4.30 0.52 3.34
C ALA A 116 4.27 -0.98 3.04
N GLN A 117 4.46 -1.34 1.79
CA GLN A 117 4.35 -2.73 1.35
C GLN A 117 5.53 -3.13 0.45
N GLY A 118 5.74 -4.44 0.32
CA GLY A 118 6.67 -5.03 -0.64
C GLY A 118 8.13 -4.77 -0.32
N SER A 119 8.82 -4.14 -1.25
CA SER A 119 10.28 -3.96 -1.22
C SER A 119 10.76 -2.78 -0.38
N GLU A 120 9.88 -2.07 0.31
CA GLU A 120 10.22 -0.90 1.15
C GLU A 120 10.94 -1.31 2.46
N LYS A 121 12.03 -2.06 2.30
CA LYS A 121 12.85 -2.56 3.42
C LYS A 121 13.34 -1.41 4.29
N GLY A 122 13.16 -1.55 5.61
CA GLY A 122 13.55 -0.53 6.58
C GLY A 122 12.48 0.58 6.79
N PHE A 123 11.35 0.51 6.11
CA PHE A 123 10.26 1.47 6.33
C PHE A 123 9.74 1.45 7.77
N GLY A 124 9.56 0.28 8.34
CA GLY A 124 9.05 0.11 9.69
C GLY A 124 9.19 -1.32 10.17
N ILE A 125 8.40 -1.69 11.16
CA ILE A 125 8.37 -3.04 11.70
C ILE A 125 7.91 -4.00 10.59
N PRO A 126 8.72 -5.01 10.22
CA PRO A 126 8.31 -5.98 9.22
C PRO A 126 7.16 -6.83 9.77
N TYR A 127 6.09 -6.93 8.98
CA TYR A 127 4.87 -7.63 9.37
C TYR A 127 4.43 -8.63 8.30
N ALA A 128 4.16 -9.84 8.73
CA ALA A 128 3.55 -10.91 7.94
C ALA A 128 2.36 -11.47 8.72
N TYR A 129 1.15 -11.34 8.17
CA TYR A 129 -0.07 -11.80 8.80
C TYR A 129 -0.01 -13.30 9.14
N GLY A 130 -0.43 -13.66 10.35
CA GLY A 130 -0.39 -15.03 10.85
C GLY A 130 1.00 -15.57 11.20
N ILE A 131 2.06 -14.81 10.94
CA ILE A 131 3.46 -15.20 11.25
C ILE A 131 3.96 -14.49 12.51
N ASN A 132 3.85 -13.17 12.54
CA ASN A 132 4.38 -12.37 13.65
C ASN A 132 3.37 -11.32 14.14
N ASP A 133 2.12 -11.72 14.33
CA ASP A 133 1.02 -10.82 14.73
C ASP A 133 1.30 -10.09 16.06
N THR A 134 2.09 -10.68 16.96
CA THR A 134 2.52 -10.06 18.21
C THR A 134 3.36 -8.80 17.99
N ALA A 135 4.13 -8.74 16.89
CA ALA A 135 4.94 -7.57 16.57
C ALA A 135 4.14 -6.27 16.46
N LEU A 136 2.86 -6.34 16.07
CA LEU A 136 1.99 -5.16 16.04
C LEU A 136 1.49 -4.74 17.42
N ARG A 137 1.37 -5.66 18.37
CA ARG A 137 0.92 -5.38 19.75
C ARG A 137 2.02 -4.74 20.58
N GLU A 138 3.25 -5.17 20.37
CA GLU A 138 4.45 -4.71 21.08
C GLU A 138 5.05 -3.45 20.44
N ALA A 139 4.51 -3.04 19.30
CA ALA A 139 5.06 -1.96 18.49
C ALA A 139 4.99 -0.61 19.20
N SER A 140 6.12 -0.04 19.49
CA SER A 140 6.28 1.38 19.82
C SER A 140 6.31 2.27 18.58
N SER A 141 6.55 1.71 17.39
CA SER A 141 6.69 2.43 16.13
C SER A 141 5.33 2.64 15.44
N GLN A 142 5.16 3.82 14.86
CA GLN A 142 4.02 4.16 14.00
C GLN A 142 4.20 3.70 12.55
N PHE A 143 5.35 3.10 12.22
CA PHE A 143 5.68 2.62 10.88
C PHE A 143 5.66 1.10 10.83
N VAL A 144 4.92 0.56 9.86
CA VAL A 144 4.80 -0.88 9.62
C VAL A 144 5.14 -1.16 8.15
N GLN A 145 5.94 -2.17 7.92
CA GLN A 145 6.23 -2.68 6.59
C GLN A 145 5.56 -4.04 6.42
N VAL A 146 4.52 -4.12 5.60
CA VAL A 146 4.00 -5.42 5.15
C VAL A 146 5.05 -6.05 4.24
N VAL A 147 5.57 -7.21 4.61
CA VAL A 147 6.65 -7.87 3.87
C VAL A 147 6.24 -8.25 2.45
N SER A 148 7.20 -8.51 1.58
CA SER A 148 6.92 -8.92 0.21
C SER A 148 6.18 -10.27 0.15
N CYS A 149 5.45 -10.51 -0.95
CA CYS A 149 4.76 -11.78 -1.15
C CYS A 149 5.70 -12.99 -1.07
N ASN A 150 6.92 -12.88 -1.57
CA ASN A 150 7.92 -13.93 -1.47
C ASN A 150 8.35 -14.18 -0.02
N THR A 151 8.64 -13.12 0.73
CA THR A 151 9.00 -13.23 2.15
C THR A 151 7.87 -13.86 2.95
N HIS A 152 6.63 -13.45 2.71
CA HIS A 152 5.47 -14.03 3.40
C HIS A 152 5.29 -15.52 3.05
N ASN A 153 5.41 -15.87 1.77
CA ASN A 153 5.32 -17.26 1.30
C ASN A 153 6.39 -18.15 1.96
N ILE A 154 7.65 -17.72 1.94
CA ILE A 154 8.75 -18.44 2.58
C ILE A 154 8.48 -18.63 4.08
N SER A 155 8.03 -17.58 4.76
CA SER A 155 7.69 -17.64 6.20
C SER A 155 6.55 -18.63 6.48
N CYS A 156 5.52 -18.68 5.62
CA CYS A 156 4.45 -19.65 5.74
C CYS A 156 4.96 -21.09 5.51
N LEU A 157 5.80 -21.31 4.51
CA LEU A 157 6.40 -22.63 4.24
C LEU A 157 7.23 -23.10 5.42
N LEU A 158 8.13 -22.26 5.92
CA LEU A 158 8.94 -22.59 7.10
C LEU A 158 8.07 -22.94 8.30
N ARG A 159 7.06 -22.13 8.60
CA ARG A 159 6.15 -22.38 9.71
C ARG A 159 5.33 -23.66 9.56
N THR A 160 5.03 -24.06 8.33
CA THR A 160 4.30 -25.29 8.06
C THR A 160 5.16 -26.52 8.22
N VAL A 161 6.43 -26.47 7.77
CA VAL A 161 7.35 -27.59 7.79
C VAL A 161 8.00 -27.74 9.18
N THR A 162 8.27 -26.65 9.85
CA THR A 162 8.92 -26.60 11.18
C THR A 162 8.14 -25.66 12.11
N PRO A 163 7.00 -26.11 12.65
CA PRO A 163 6.12 -25.25 13.45
C PRO A 163 6.81 -24.59 14.65
N ASP A 164 7.68 -25.33 15.30
CA ASP A 164 8.39 -24.86 16.52
C ASP A 164 9.76 -24.24 16.22
N HIS A 165 10.22 -24.30 14.96
CA HIS A 165 11.52 -23.78 14.49
C HIS A 165 12.77 -24.30 15.24
N LEU A 166 12.61 -25.24 16.17
CA LEU A 166 13.69 -25.72 17.03
C LEU A 166 14.66 -26.67 16.33
N ASP A 167 14.17 -27.38 15.30
CA ASP A 167 14.94 -28.41 14.61
C ASP A 167 15.46 -27.95 13.23
N LEU A 168 15.22 -26.69 12.85
CA LEU A 168 15.65 -26.14 11.57
C LEU A 168 17.10 -25.68 11.65
N LEU A 169 18.00 -26.45 11.05
CA LEU A 169 19.43 -26.10 10.98
C LEU A 169 19.75 -25.15 9.82
N ALA A 170 19.13 -25.37 8.67
CA ALA A 170 19.28 -24.52 7.48
C ALA A 170 18.09 -24.66 6.54
N ALA A 171 17.84 -23.63 5.74
CA ALA A 171 16.85 -23.67 4.67
C ALA A 171 17.30 -22.79 3.50
N ASP A 172 17.41 -23.39 2.32
CA ASP A 172 17.76 -22.69 1.08
C ASP A 172 16.54 -22.59 0.18
N PHE A 173 16.28 -21.40 -0.35
CA PHE A 173 15.14 -21.13 -1.23
C PHE A 173 15.60 -20.56 -2.56
N VAL A 174 15.09 -21.14 -3.65
CA VAL A 174 15.26 -20.62 -5.01
C VAL A 174 13.97 -20.01 -5.47
N CYS A 175 13.97 -18.69 -5.73
CA CYS A 175 12.82 -17.97 -6.22
C CYS A 175 12.87 -17.84 -7.75
N ILE A 176 12.02 -18.59 -8.44
CA ILE A 176 11.87 -18.49 -9.89
C ILE A 176 10.77 -17.46 -10.19
N ARG A 177 11.13 -16.40 -10.89
CA ARG A 177 10.21 -15.29 -11.22
C ARG A 177 9.88 -15.30 -12.71
N ARG A 178 8.64 -14.95 -13.04
CA ARG A 178 8.23 -14.77 -14.43
C ARG A 178 8.91 -13.54 -15.03
N ALA A 179 9.39 -13.65 -16.25
CA ALA A 179 10.00 -12.55 -16.97
C ALA A 179 9.01 -11.43 -17.35
N ASN A 180 7.71 -11.73 -17.37
CA ASN A 180 6.63 -10.79 -17.71
C ASN A 180 5.91 -10.20 -16.49
N ASP A 181 6.53 -10.18 -15.33
CA ASP A 181 6.00 -9.48 -14.16
C ASP A 181 6.09 -7.97 -14.38
N ILE A 182 4.95 -7.34 -14.65
CA ILE A 182 4.86 -5.89 -14.94
C ILE A 182 5.30 -4.99 -13.77
N SER A 183 5.39 -5.54 -12.56
CA SER A 183 5.90 -4.81 -11.41
C SER A 183 7.44 -4.74 -11.37
N GLN A 184 8.11 -5.48 -12.24
CA GLN A 184 9.57 -5.61 -12.32
C GLN A 184 10.11 -4.85 -13.53
N ASP A 185 10.31 -3.57 -13.36
CA ASP A 185 11.04 -2.75 -14.32
C ASP A 185 12.49 -2.63 -13.86
N CYS A 186 13.30 -3.61 -14.18
CA CYS A 186 14.73 -3.57 -13.89
C CYS A 186 15.55 -3.91 -15.13
N SER A 187 16.77 -3.42 -15.15
CA SER A 187 17.73 -3.59 -16.26
C SER A 187 18.08 -5.07 -16.54
N PHE A 188 17.81 -5.98 -15.62
CA PHE A 188 18.15 -7.39 -15.76
C PHE A 188 17.08 -8.25 -16.40
N LEU A 189 15.83 -7.87 -16.30
CA LEU A 189 14.70 -8.61 -16.86
C LEU A 189 13.70 -7.61 -17.42
N PRO A 190 13.92 -7.07 -18.61
CA PRO A 190 12.90 -6.29 -19.29
C PRO A 190 11.70 -7.21 -19.44
N SER A 191 10.53 -6.74 -19.03
CA SER A 191 9.28 -7.44 -19.29
C SER A 191 9.06 -7.44 -20.82
N PRO A 192 9.25 -8.56 -21.52
CA PRO A 192 9.23 -8.56 -22.99
C PRO A 192 7.83 -8.42 -23.56
N SER A 193 6.79 -8.44 -22.71
CA SER A 193 5.42 -8.62 -23.18
C SER A 193 4.51 -7.41 -22.95
N VAL A 194 4.97 -6.38 -22.30
CA VAL A 194 4.17 -5.17 -22.08
C VAL A 194 4.97 -3.96 -22.54
N GLY A 195 4.71 -3.55 -23.77
CA GLY A 195 5.14 -2.24 -24.22
C GLY A 195 4.58 -1.17 -23.29
N LYS A 196 5.42 -0.25 -22.87
CA LYS A 196 5.00 0.95 -22.14
C LYS A 196 4.27 1.90 -23.06
#